data_549c0f23c54c8248789b5d7f932f370c
#
_entry.id   549c0f23c54c8248789b5d7f932f370c
#
_cell.length_a   1.000
_cell.length_b   1.000
_cell.length_c   1.000
_cell.angle_alpha   90.00
_cell.angle_beta   90.00
_cell.angle_gamma   90.00
#
_symmetry.space_group_name_H-M   'P 1'
#
loop_
_entity.id
_entity.type
_entity.pdbx_description
1 polymer ?
#
loop_
_entity_poly.entity_id
_entity_poly.type
_entity_poly.pdbx_seq_one_letter_code
_entity_poly.pdbx_strand_id
1 'polypeptide(L)'
;MKARRGAISDYISLNGDVDTKVKVKVFPDVAGKIKSFNIKLGSYVEKGQVIAMLDPSKPGSFYLQSPVRSPISGYVLFVNCKIGETVTPQTSVALIGKMNVMQIKTYVSEKYILDIKVGNNALIEFGSYSDEKFRAKISEISPILDFKSRSAEVYLEPLGSAANKMVVGMFVKLKIVTKNSKNVIKIPKHAFVEREGKLCVFRVNTDSTTVERVFPLVDFEVDNIVSIKDGINEDDLIVTEGVSWLSDGVFVNIVDTQDGLDVGDNI
;
A
#
# COMPACT_ATOMS: atom_id res chain seq x y z
N MET A 1 16.53 -21.15 -21.36
CA MET A 1 15.96 -21.26 -20.01
C MET A 1 14.90 -22.34 -20.00
N LYS A 2 14.85 -23.20 -18.97
CA LYS A 2 13.72 -24.14 -18.80
C LYS A 2 12.51 -23.40 -18.22
N ALA A 3 11.34 -23.61 -18.79
CA ALA A 3 10.10 -23.11 -18.25
C ALA A 3 9.75 -23.84 -16.95
N ARG A 4 9.47 -23.09 -15.87
CA ARG A 4 9.10 -23.63 -14.57
C ARG A 4 7.79 -23.05 -14.09
N ARG A 5 7.03 -23.88 -13.35
CA ARG A 5 5.83 -23.41 -12.68
C ARG A 5 6.17 -22.74 -11.35
N GLY A 6 5.39 -21.75 -11.00
CA GLY A 6 5.53 -21.06 -9.71
C GLY A 6 4.34 -20.17 -9.42
N ALA A 7 4.37 -19.52 -8.26
CA ALA A 7 3.43 -18.47 -7.91
C ALA A 7 3.89 -17.12 -8.47
N ILE A 8 2.95 -16.30 -8.87
CA ILE A 8 3.18 -14.91 -9.27
C ILE A 8 1.95 -14.07 -8.90
N SER A 9 2.19 -12.90 -8.37
CA SER A 9 1.13 -11.98 -7.97
C SER A 9 1.23 -10.68 -8.75
N ASP A 10 0.11 -10.25 -9.31
CA ASP A 10 -0.04 -8.90 -9.82
C ASP A 10 -0.40 -7.94 -8.70
N TYR A 11 0.04 -6.69 -8.77
CA TYR A 11 -0.17 -5.71 -7.74
C TYR A 11 -0.22 -4.28 -8.28
N ILE A 12 -0.88 -3.43 -7.55
CA ILE A 12 -0.80 -1.99 -7.74
C ILE A 12 0.13 -1.37 -6.71
N SER A 13 1.04 -0.51 -7.19
CA SER A 13 1.94 0.26 -6.33
C SER A 13 1.31 1.60 -5.99
N LEU A 14 1.21 1.90 -4.71
CA LEU A 14 0.58 3.10 -4.17
C LEU A 14 1.41 3.66 -3.03
N ASN A 15 1.06 4.87 -2.64
CA ASN A 15 1.58 5.49 -1.42
C ASN A 15 0.44 5.63 -0.43
N GLY A 16 0.78 5.66 0.86
CA GLY A 16 -0.19 5.85 1.92
C GLY A 16 0.43 6.50 3.14
N ASP A 17 -0.43 6.85 4.07
CA ASP A 17 -0.05 7.45 5.35
C ASP A 17 -0.51 6.58 6.49
N VAL A 18 0.35 6.45 7.50
CA VAL A 18 -0.02 5.80 8.75
C VAL A 18 -0.95 6.72 9.53
N ASP A 19 -2.09 6.19 9.93
CA ASP A 19 -3.08 6.90 10.74
C ASP A 19 -3.56 6.00 11.89
N THR A 20 -4.31 6.56 12.81
CA THR A 20 -5.03 5.79 13.82
C THR A 20 -6.50 5.70 13.49
N LYS A 21 -7.09 4.53 13.68
CA LYS A 21 -8.52 4.28 13.47
C LYS A 21 -9.42 5.12 14.40
N VAL A 22 -8.91 5.45 15.59
CA VAL A 22 -9.67 6.20 16.60
C VAL A 22 -8.93 7.48 16.93
N LYS A 23 -9.42 8.59 16.41
CA LYS A 23 -8.96 9.95 16.75
C LYS A 23 -10.12 10.91 16.91
N VAL A 24 -10.02 11.80 17.88
CA VAL A 24 -11.09 12.75 18.22
C VAL A 24 -10.50 14.15 18.37
N LYS A 25 -11.10 15.10 17.70
CA LYS A 25 -10.83 16.53 17.92
C LYS A 25 -11.51 16.97 19.20
N VAL A 26 -10.78 17.69 20.03
CA VAL A 26 -11.30 18.25 21.28
C VAL A 26 -11.66 19.70 21.08
N PHE A 27 -12.89 20.04 21.43
CA PHE A 27 -13.42 21.38 21.31
C PHE A 27 -13.76 21.91 22.71
N PRO A 28 -13.66 23.23 22.95
CA PRO A 28 -14.12 23.83 24.21
C PRO A 28 -15.63 23.96 24.23
N ASP A 29 -16.23 23.92 25.42
CA ASP A 29 -17.68 24.11 25.59
C ASP A 29 -18.12 25.59 25.51
N VAL A 30 -17.17 26.51 25.78
CA VAL A 30 -17.43 27.97 25.77
C VAL A 30 -16.32 28.68 25.01
N ALA A 31 -16.64 29.87 24.51
CA ALA A 31 -15.65 30.77 23.93
C ALA A 31 -14.81 31.43 25.04
N GLY A 32 -13.49 31.57 24.81
CA GLY A 32 -12.61 32.21 25.79
C GLY A 32 -11.16 32.22 25.31
N LYS A 33 -10.27 32.82 26.11
CA LYS A 33 -8.85 32.86 25.87
C LYS A 33 -8.17 31.68 26.57
N ILE A 34 -7.28 30.98 25.87
CA ILE A 34 -6.49 29.88 26.46
C ILE A 34 -5.54 30.45 27.51
N LYS A 35 -5.71 30.05 28.76
CA LYS A 35 -4.86 30.46 29.88
C LYS A 35 -3.66 29.53 30.08
N SER A 36 -3.90 28.22 30.00
CA SER A 36 -2.86 27.20 30.17
C SER A 36 -3.21 25.91 29.48
N PHE A 37 -2.17 25.13 29.15
CA PHE A 37 -2.27 23.74 28.77
C PHE A 37 -1.67 22.84 29.84
N ASN A 38 -2.35 21.74 30.15
CA ASN A 38 -1.88 20.70 31.05
C ASN A 38 -1.34 19.47 30.28
N ILE A 39 -1.11 19.62 28.98
CA ILE A 39 -0.66 18.58 28.07
C ILE A 39 0.50 19.06 27.22
N LYS A 40 1.25 18.08 26.69
CA LYS A 40 2.27 18.29 25.65
C LYS A 40 2.00 17.34 24.50
N LEU A 41 2.52 17.67 23.33
CA LEU A 41 2.52 16.76 22.18
C LEU A 41 3.10 15.39 22.59
N GLY A 42 2.44 14.30 22.24
CA GLY A 42 2.84 12.93 22.57
C GLY A 42 2.51 12.48 24.00
N SER A 43 2.00 13.34 24.89
CA SER A 43 1.59 12.91 26.23
C SER A 43 0.33 12.05 26.20
N TYR A 44 0.25 11.07 27.08
CA TYR A 44 -0.98 10.28 27.30
C TYR A 44 -1.95 11.05 28.18
N VAL A 45 -3.23 11.00 27.86
CA VAL A 45 -4.32 11.59 28.62
C VAL A 45 -5.43 10.58 28.87
N GLU A 46 -6.11 10.70 29.98
CA GLU A 46 -7.28 9.89 30.31
C GLU A 46 -8.57 10.59 29.88
N LYS A 47 -9.62 9.80 29.64
CA LYS A 47 -10.96 10.34 29.40
C LYS A 47 -11.41 11.20 30.60
N GLY A 48 -11.87 12.44 30.34
CA GLY A 48 -12.28 13.42 31.35
C GLY A 48 -11.12 14.25 31.90
N GLN A 49 -9.86 13.92 31.63
CA GLN A 49 -8.73 14.73 32.10
C GLN A 49 -8.78 16.14 31.52
N VAL A 50 -8.47 17.14 32.34
CA VAL A 50 -8.38 18.55 31.91
C VAL A 50 -7.12 18.74 31.10
N ILE A 51 -7.27 19.16 29.84
CA ILE A 51 -6.17 19.36 28.90
C ILE A 51 -5.79 20.84 28.72
N ALA A 52 -6.76 21.75 28.93
CA ALA A 52 -6.54 23.18 28.87
C ALA A 52 -7.51 23.91 29.81
N MET A 53 -7.16 25.12 30.23
CA MET A 53 -8.02 26.06 30.95
C MET A 53 -8.28 27.29 30.10
N LEU A 54 -9.57 27.67 30.01
CA LEU A 54 -10.03 28.85 29.31
C LEU A 54 -10.45 29.95 30.28
N ASP A 55 -10.16 31.16 29.89
CA ASP A 55 -10.70 32.36 30.53
C ASP A 55 -11.80 32.97 29.64
N PRO A 56 -13.08 32.79 29.94
CA PRO A 56 -14.16 33.34 29.15
C PRO A 56 -14.48 34.82 29.49
N SER A 57 -13.68 35.44 30.37
CA SER A 57 -13.91 36.82 30.82
C SER A 57 -13.83 37.82 29.66
N LYS A 58 -14.71 38.82 29.69
CA LYS A 58 -14.73 39.96 28.77
C LYS A 58 -14.46 41.23 29.55
N PRO A 59 -14.04 42.35 28.91
CA PRO A 59 -13.94 43.61 29.60
C PRO A 59 -15.23 43.98 30.37
N GLY A 60 -15.09 44.17 31.68
CA GLY A 60 -16.22 44.51 32.57
C GLY A 60 -17.03 43.31 33.12
N SER A 61 -16.66 42.09 32.75
CA SER A 61 -17.36 40.89 33.26
C SER A 61 -16.37 39.75 33.54
N PHE A 62 -16.36 39.24 34.75
CA PHE A 62 -15.49 38.13 35.16
C PHE A 62 -16.27 36.84 35.26
N TYR A 63 -15.74 35.79 34.69
CA TYR A 63 -16.28 34.45 34.75
C TYR A 63 -15.26 33.47 35.32
N LEU A 64 -15.74 32.39 35.90
CA LEU A 64 -14.88 31.27 36.31
C LEU A 64 -14.20 30.65 35.08
N GLN A 65 -12.95 30.21 35.26
CA GLN A 65 -12.23 29.50 34.23
C GLN A 65 -12.96 28.23 33.83
N SER A 66 -13.03 27.96 32.52
CA SER A 66 -13.67 26.76 31.96
C SER A 66 -12.64 25.72 31.57
N PRO A 67 -12.71 24.49 32.12
CA PRO A 67 -11.82 23.42 31.76
C PRO A 67 -12.21 22.82 30.39
N VAL A 68 -11.22 22.57 29.52
CA VAL A 68 -11.37 21.74 28.34
C VAL A 68 -10.93 20.32 28.70
N ARG A 69 -11.79 19.32 28.47
CA ARG A 69 -11.55 17.94 28.87
C ARG A 69 -11.40 17.01 27.67
N SER A 70 -10.56 15.99 27.84
CA SER A 70 -10.45 14.94 26.83
C SER A 70 -11.68 14.04 26.79
N PRO A 71 -12.31 13.83 25.62
CA PRO A 71 -13.46 12.92 25.49
C PRO A 71 -13.07 11.43 25.49
N ILE A 72 -11.80 11.10 25.23
CA ILE A 72 -11.27 9.74 25.18
C ILE A 72 -9.92 9.63 25.90
N SER A 73 -9.54 8.41 26.29
CA SER A 73 -8.15 8.12 26.67
C SER A 73 -7.31 7.88 25.44
N GLY A 74 -6.10 8.46 25.37
CA GLY A 74 -5.21 8.34 24.22
C GLY A 74 -4.02 9.29 24.30
N TYR A 75 -3.30 9.39 23.20
CA TYR A 75 -2.14 10.26 23.07
C TYR A 75 -2.51 11.57 22.36
N VAL A 76 -1.91 12.66 22.78
CA VAL A 76 -2.05 13.97 22.14
C VAL A 76 -1.28 13.97 20.84
N LEU A 77 -2.00 13.92 19.70
CA LEU A 77 -1.41 13.90 18.36
C LEU A 77 -1.07 15.31 17.87
N PHE A 78 -1.91 16.29 18.18
CA PHE A 78 -1.71 17.70 17.87
C PHE A 78 -2.29 18.60 18.93
N VAL A 79 -1.66 19.76 19.14
CA VAL A 79 -2.19 20.91 19.88
C VAL A 79 -2.31 22.04 18.86
N ASN A 80 -3.55 22.43 18.55
CA ASN A 80 -3.85 23.33 17.42
C ASN A 80 -3.83 24.80 17.80
N CYS A 81 -3.74 25.13 19.10
CA CYS A 81 -3.86 26.48 19.61
C CYS A 81 -2.69 26.83 20.56
N LYS A 82 -2.49 28.10 20.79
CA LYS A 82 -1.45 28.66 21.68
C LYS A 82 -2.05 29.31 22.91
N ILE A 83 -1.26 29.42 23.99
CA ILE A 83 -1.63 30.19 25.18
C ILE A 83 -1.87 31.66 24.76
N GLY A 84 -2.96 32.23 25.25
CA GLY A 84 -3.37 33.61 24.91
C GLY A 84 -4.25 33.71 23.66
N GLU A 85 -4.41 32.65 22.89
CA GLU A 85 -5.30 32.61 21.73
C GLU A 85 -6.77 32.51 22.14
N THR A 86 -7.64 33.20 21.44
CA THR A 86 -9.10 33.14 21.65
C THR A 86 -9.69 32.02 20.82
N VAL A 87 -10.41 31.11 21.47
CA VAL A 87 -11.05 29.94 20.85
C VAL A 87 -12.56 29.99 21.05
N THR A 88 -13.27 29.28 20.18
CA THR A 88 -14.73 29.14 20.22
C THR A 88 -15.08 27.65 20.24
N PRO A 89 -16.34 27.27 20.49
CA PRO A 89 -16.78 25.87 20.43
C PRO A 89 -16.57 25.17 19.08
N GLN A 90 -16.27 25.93 18.01
CA GLN A 90 -15.92 25.41 16.69
C GLN A 90 -14.40 25.25 16.48
N THR A 91 -13.58 25.81 17.38
CA THR A 91 -12.12 25.76 17.29
C THR A 91 -11.59 24.48 17.96
N SER A 92 -11.01 23.57 17.17
CA SER A 92 -10.36 22.38 17.74
C SER A 92 -9.10 22.78 18.52
N VAL A 93 -9.05 22.49 19.80
CA VAL A 93 -7.91 22.80 20.70
C VAL A 93 -6.81 21.74 20.58
N ALA A 94 -7.20 20.46 20.50
CA ALA A 94 -6.27 19.36 20.39
C ALA A 94 -6.88 18.20 19.58
N LEU A 95 -6.02 17.33 19.08
CA LEU A 95 -6.38 16.04 18.47
C LEU A 95 -5.81 14.92 19.35
N ILE A 96 -6.66 14.01 19.82
CA ILE A 96 -6.29 12.87 20.66
C ILE A 96 -6.59 11.58 19.93
N GLY A 97 -5.66 10.63 19.92
CA GLY A 97 -5.79 9.36 19.20
C GLY A 97 -5.30 8.16 20.01
N LYS A 98 -5.84 6.98 19.67
CA LYS A 98 -5.40 5.70 20.21
C LYS A 98 -4.29 5.11 19.35
N MET A 99 -3.12 4.84 19.94
CA MET A 99 -1.97 4.30 19.22
C MET A 99 -1.99 2.77 19.09
N ASN A 100 -2.92 2.09 19.74
CA ASN A 100 -3.06 0.62 19.69
C ASN A 100 -3.95 0.10 18.55
N VAL A 101 -4.53 0.98 17.75
CA VAL A 101 -5.41 0.65 16.61
C VAL A 101 -4.98 1.44 15.38
N MET A 102 -3.79 1.09 14.90
CA MET A 102 -3.19 1.74 13.73
C MET A 102 -3.81 1.23 12.44
N GLN A 103 -3.86 2.08 11.44
CA GLN A 103 -4.29 1.75 10.09
C GLN A 103 -3.42 2.52 9.09
N ILE A 104 -3.44 2.07 7.85
CA ILE A 104 -2.83 2.80 6.74
C ILE A 104 -3.95 3.31 5.85
N LYS A 105 -3.91 4.58 5.54
CA LYS A 105 -4.83 5.23 4.62
C LYS A 105 -4.13 5.43 3.27
N THR A 106 -4.79 5.04 2.20
CA THR A 106 -4.33 5.27 0.82
C THR A 106 -5.49 5.65 -0.09
N TYR A 107 -5.17 6.04 -1.30
CA TYR A 107 -6.14 6.43 -2.33
C TYR A 107 -5.93 5.58 -3.57
N VAL A 108 -6.98 4.87 -3.98
CA VAL A 108 -6.96 4.01 -5.17
C VAL A 108 -7.77 4.67 -6.29
N SER A 109 -7.13 4.85 -7.45
CA SER A 109 -7.79 5.41 -8.63
C SER A 109 -8.98 4.53 -9.08
N GLU A 110 -10.03 5.17 -9.61
CA GLU A 110 -11.19 4.54 -10.21
C GLU A 110 -10.83 3.38 -11.16
N LYS A 111 -9.73 3.53 -11.92
CA LYS A 111 -9.22 2.51 -12.84
C LYS A 111 -8.98 1.14 -12.18
N TYR A 112 -8.55 1.14 -10.92
CA TYR A 112 -8.14 -0.08 -10.21
C TYR A 112 -9.13 -0.51 -9.12
N ILE A 113 -10.21 0.24 -8.92
CA ILE A 113 -11.13 -0.01 -7.79
C ILE A 113 -11.85 -1.36 -7.91
N LEU A 114 -12.06 -1.85 -9.13
CA LEU A 114 -12.71 -3.14 -9.40
C LEU A 114 -11.74 -4.32 -9.22
N ASP A 115 -10.43 -4.07 -9.23
CA ASP A 115 -9.39 -5.10 -9.07
C ASP A 115 -9.08 -5.39 -7.60
N ILE A 116 -9.59 -4.58 -6.67
CA ILE A 116 -9.35 -4.73 -5.24
C ILE A 116 -10.63 -5.07 -4.49
N LYS A 117 -10.45 -5.80 -3.37
CA LYS A 117 -11.54 -6.19 -2.47
C LYS A 117 -11.07 -6.14 -1.02
N VAL A 118 -11.99 -5.94 -0.09
CA VAL A 118 -11.72 -6.11 1.34
C VAL A 118 -11.15 -7.52 1.57
N GLY A 119 -10.05 -7.59 2.32
CA GLY A 119 -9.29 -8.82 2.55
C GLY A 119 -8.11 -9.05 1.60
N ASN A 120 -7.94 -8.28 0.51
CA ASN A 120 -6.73 -8.38 -0.31
C ASN A 120 -5.49 -8.11 0.54
N ASN A 121 -4.45 -8.93 0.30
CA ASN A 121 -3.15 -8.75 0.92
C ASN A 121 -2.43 -7.53 0.33
N ALA A 122 -1.63 -6.90 1.16
CA ALA A 122 -0.73 -5.84 0.75
C ALA A 122 0.63 -6.00 1.43
N LEU A 123 1.66 -5.59 0.71
CA LEU A 123 3.00 -5.41 1.24
C LEU A 123 3.21 -3.94 1.57
N ILE A 124 3.84 -3.67 2.72
CA ILE A 124 4.15 -2.32 3.20
C ILE A 124 5.66 -2.19 3.29
N GLU A 125 6.18 -1.09 2.79
CA GLU A 125 7.58 -0.68 2.92
C GLU A 125 7.63 0.71 3.54
N PHE A 126 8.35 0.83 4.68
CA PHE A 126 8.61 2.12 5.33
C PHE A 126 9.98 2.63 4.90
N GLY A 127 10.08 3.90 4.55
CA GLY A 127 11.36 4.50 4.19
C GLY A 127 12.43 4.43 5.28
N SER A 128 12.01 4.34 6.55
CA SER A 128 12.91 4.20 7.71
C SER A 128 13.38 2.76 7.97
N TYR A 129 12.80 1.77 7.29
CA TYR A 129 13.08 0.34 7.43
C TYR A 129 13.18 -0.29 6.03
N SER A 130 14.16 0.16 5.24
CA SER A 130 14.29 -0.19 3.81
C SER A 130 14.41 -1.67 3.51
N ASP A 131 14.90 -2.46 4.46
CA ASP A 131 15.16 -3.90 4.30
C ASP A 131 14.06 -4.79 4.88
N GLU A 132 13.07 -4.18 5.55
CA GLU A 132 11.97 -4.93 6.15
C GLU A 132 10.66 -4.73 5.38
N LYS A 133 10.07 -5.83 4.98
CA LYS A 133 8.75 -5.87 4.36
C LYS A 133 7.70 -6.31 5.37
N PHE A 134 6.63 -5.56 5.47
CA PHE A 134 5.53 -5.85 6.38
C PHE A 134 4.28 -6.18 5.60
N ARG A 135 3.39 -6.96 6.23
CA ARG A 135 2.11 -7.34 5.62
C ARG A 135 0.97 -6.52 6.18
N ALA A 136 -0.01 -6.27 5.33
CA ALA A 136 -1.30 -5.68 5.69
C ALA A 136 -2.42 -6.34 4.91
N LYS A 137 -3.65 -6.04 5.31
CA LYS A 137 -4.86 -6.41 4.56
C LYS A 137 -5.75 -5.19 4.38
N ILE A 138 -6.44 -5.11 3.24
CA ILE A 138 -7.51 -4.14 3.06
C ILE A 138 -8.62 -4.45 4.07
N SER A 139 -8.90 -3.50 4.95
CA SER A 139 -9.98 -3.58 5.94
C SER A 139 -11.25 -2.88 5.47
N GLU A 140 -11.10 -1.79 4.70
CA GLU A 140 -12.24 -0.98 4.26
C GLU A 140 -11.92 -0.31 2.92
N ILE A 141 -12.93 -0.21 2.07
CA ILE A 141 -12.90 0.54 0.81
C ILE A 141 -14.09 1.50 0.84
N SER A 142 -13.83 2.80 0.70
CA SER A 142 -14.89 3.81 0.62
C SER A 142 -15.79 3.52 -0.57
N PRO A 143 -17.12 3.49 -0.40
CA PRO A 143 -18.06 3.36 -1.52
C PRO A 143 -18.22 4.65 -2.33
N ILE A 144 -17.55 5.74 -1.93
CA ILE A 144 -17.63 7.05 -2.55
C ILE A 144 -16.27 7.42 -3.13
N LEU A 145 -16.28 7.84 -4.39
CA LEU A 145 -15.10 8.42 -5.04
C LEU A 145 -15.04 9.93 -4.78
N ASP A 146 -13.87 10.44 -4.53
CA ASP A 146 -13.61 11.88 -4.57
C ASP A 146 -13.67 12.37 -6.02
N PHE A 147 -14.54 13.31 -6.31
CA PHE A 147 -14.80 13.82 -7.67
C PHE A 147 -13.60 14.56 -8.28
N LYS A 148 -12.70 15.13 -7.46
CA LYS A 148 -11.55 15.89 -7.96
C LYS A 148 -10.40 14.97 -8.32
N SER A 149 -10.06 14.04 -7.43
CA SER A 149 -8.96 13.09 -7.61
C SER A 149 -9.36 11.82 -8.36
N ARG A 150 -10.65 11.54 -8.51
CA ARG A 150 -11.22 10.28 -9.04
C ARG A 150 -10.61 9.06 -8.36
N SER A 151 -10.55 9.09 -7.04
CA SER A 151 -10.00 8.01 -6.24
C SER A 151 -10.91 7.69 -5.05
N ALA A 152 -10.88 6.43 -4.60
CA ALA A 152 -11.52 5.99 -3.38
C ALA A 152 -10.51 5.97 -2.23
N GLU A 153 -10.96 6.32 -1.03
CA GLU A 153 -10.19 6.05 0.19
C GLU A 153 -10.21 4.55 0.48
N VAL A 154 -9.04 4.01 0.76
CA VAL A 154 -8.86 2.60 1.14
C VAL A 154 -8.04 2.55 2.43
N TYR A 155 -8.52 1.75 3.36
CA TYR A 155 -7.87 1.54 4.64
C TYR A 155 -7.33 0.12 4.73
N LEU A 156 -6.11 0.00 5.26
CA LEU A 156 -5.46 -1.29 5.47
C LEU A 156 -5.11 -1.45 6.95
N GLU A 157 -5.30 -2.65 7.46
CA GLU A 157 -4.86 -3.06 8.79
C GLU A 157 -3.50 -3.74 8.70
N PRO A 158 -2.50 -3.29 9.48
CA PRO A 158 -1.21 -3.94 9.55
C PRO A 158 -1.33 -5.32 10.21
N LEU A 159 -0.55 -6.29 9.75
CA LEU A 159 -0.50 -7.64 10.28
C LEU A 159 0.80 -7.88 11.05
N GLY A 160 0.73 -8.69 12.10
CA GLY A 160 1.90 -9.08 12.90
C GLY A 160 2.57 -7.90 13.61
N SER A 161 3.90 -7.81 13.52
CA SER A 161 4.71 -6.78 14.21
C SER A 161 4.67 -5.40 13.57
N ALA A 162 4.06 -5.25 12.40
CA ALA A 162 4.03 -3.99 11.66
C ALA A 162 3.46 -2.83 12.48
N ALA A 163 2.37 -3.08 13.22
CA ALA A 163 1.71 -2.05 14.03
C ALA A 163 2.63 -1.42 15.10
N ASN A 164 3.58 -2.19 15.65
CA ASN A 164 4.49 -1.72 16.70
C ASN A 164 5.59 -0.77 16.17
N LYS A 165 5.82 -0.79 14.86
CA LYS A 165 6.84 0.06 14.19
C LYS A 165 6.22 1.30 13.54
N MET A 166 4.91 1.43 13.59
CA MET A 166 4.18 2.55 12.99
C MET A 166 4.09 3.74 13.91
N VAL A 167 4.28 4.93 13.35
CA VAL A 167 3.99 6.20 13.99
C VAL A 167 3.00 6.96 13.10
N VAL A 168 1.98 7.55 13.69
CA VAL A 168 0.98 8.37 12.97
C VAL A 168 1.68 9.46 12.18
N GLY A 169 1.34 9.57 10.89
CA GLY A 169 1.95 10.52 9.96
C GLY A 169 3.16 9.95 9.20
N MET A 170 3.58 8.72 9.47
CA MET A 170 4.59 8.08 8.61
C MET A 170 4.05 7.82 7.22
N PHE A 171 4.88 8.09 6.21
CA PHE A 171 4.63 7.74 4.83
C PHE A 171 5.04 6.28 4.57
N VAL A 172 4.24 5.58 3.77
CA VAL A 172 4.46 4.18 3.41
C VAL A 172 4.31 3.96 1.91
N LYS A 173 5.12 3.07 1.35
CA LYS A 173 4.88 2.49 0.03
C LYS A 173 4.08 1.21 0.19
N LEU A 174 3.11 1.01 -0.69
CA LEU A 174 2.18 -0.11 -0.66
C LEU A 174 2.22 -0.86 -1.99
N LYS A 175 2.21 -2.18 -1.91
CA LYS A 175 1.91 -3.06 -3.04
C LYS A 175 0.66 -3.85 -2.67
N ILE A 176 -0.49 -3.49 -3.24
CA ILE A 176 -1.76 -4.19 -3.00
C ILE A 176 -1.93 -5.27 -4.06
N VAL A 177 -2.05 -6.53 -3.63
CA VAL A 177 -2.24 -7.67 -4.53
C VAL A 177 -3.62 -7.60 -5.16
N THR A 178 -3.66 -7.54 -6.49
CA THR A 178 -4.89 -7.53 -7.28
C THR A 178 -5.22 -8.92 -7.80
N LYS A 179 -4.18 -9.68 -8.19
CA LYS A 179 -4.33 -11.03 -8.71
C LYS A 179 -3.22 -11.92 -8.15
N ASN A 180 -3.56 -13.15 -7.85
CA ASN A 180 -2.59 -14.16 -7.42
C ASN A 180 -2.83 -15.43 -8.23
N SER A 181 -1.84 -15.80 -9.05
CA SER A 181 -1.86 -17.02 -9.83
C SER A 181 -0.84 -17.99 -9.26
N LYS A 182 -1.31 -19.18 -8.90
CA LYS A 182 -0.47 -20.27 -8.40
C LYS A 182 -0.25 -21.29 -9.50
N ASN A 183 0.92 -21.90 -9.52
CA ASN A 183 1.23 -22.98 -10.44
C ASN A 183 1.12 -22.60 -11.92
N VAL A 184 1.60 -21.41 -12.31
CA VAL A 184 1.64 -20.91 -13.68
C VAL A 184 3.08 -20.89 -14.21
N ILE A 185 3.24 -21.03 -15.53
CA ILE A 185 4.54 -20.88 -16.18
C ILE A 185 4.94 -19.41 -16.15
N LYS A 186 6.19 -19.14 -15.76
CA LYS A 186 6.78 -17.80 -15.71
C LYS A 186 7.89 -17.68 -16.75
N ILE A 187 7.81 -16.68 -17.61
CA ILE A 187 8.81 -16.41 -18.64
C ILE A 187 9.24 -14.95 -18.52
N PRO A 188 10.54 -14.64 -18.59
CA PRO A 188 10.99 -13.26 -18.56
C PRO A 188 10.53 -12.53 -19.83
N LYS A 189 10.14 -11.27 -19.67
CA LYS A 189 9.62 -10.43 -20.76
C LYS A 189 10.57 -10.35 -21.96
N HIS A 190 11.87 -10.32 -21.73
CA HIS A 190 12.87 -10.23 -22.79
C HIS A 190 12.96 -11.47 -23.70
N ALA A 191 12.33 -12.60 -23.31
CA ALA A 191 12.19 -13.77 -24.17
C ALA A 191 11.10 -13.61 -25.23
N PHE A 192 10.25 -12.58 -25.12
CA PHE A 192 9.19 -12.30 -26.08
C PHE A 192 9.69 -11.39 -27.19
N VAL A 193 9.23 -11.68 -28.39
CA VAL A 193 9.39 -10.81 -29.57
C VAL A 193 8.05 -10.63 -30.26
N GLU A 194 7.86 -9.49 -30.89
CA GLU A 194 6.68 -9.25 -31.70
C GLU A 194 6.95 -9.72 -33.14
N ARG A 195 6.07 -10.57 -33.66
CA ARG A 195 6.04 -11.01 -35.03
C ARG A 195 4.61 -10.94 -35.55
N GLU A 196 4.44 -10.33 -36.72
CA GLU A 196 3.12 -10.22 -37.37
C GLU A 196 2.06 -9.56 -36.45
N GLY A 197 2.48 -8.59 -35.60
CA GLY A 197 1.60 -7.91 -34.64
C GLY A 197 1.21 -8.75 -33.42
N LYS A 198 1.87 -9.89 -33.17
CA LYS A 198 1.62 -10.76 -32.03
C LYS A 198 2.90 -11.05 -31.27
N LEU A 199 2.79 -11.14 -29.95
CA LEU A 199 3.88 -11.56 -29.08
C LEU A 199 4.09 -13.08 -29.20
N CYS A 200 5.33 -13.51 -29.47
CA CYS A 200 5.71 -14.90 -29.52
C CYS A 200 7.01 -15.15 -28.75
N VAL A 201 7.25 -16.40 -28.43
CA VAL A 201 8.53 -16.92 -27.90
C VAL A 201 9.03 -18.02 -28.80
N PHE A 202 10.32 -18.34 -28.71
CA PHE A 202 10.91 -19.46 -29.42
C PHE A 202 11.19 -20.61 -28.46
N ARG A 203 10.55 -21.75 -28.71
CA ARG A 203 10.79 -23.01 -28.01
C ARG A 203 11.81 -23.85 -28.77
N VAL A 204 12.78 -24.39 -28.06
CA VAL A 204 13.78 -25.29 -28.70
C VAL A 204 13.19 -26.69 -28.78
N ASN A 205 13.23 -27.26 -29.97
CA ASN A 205 12.95 -28.69 -30.18
C ASN A 205 14.25 -29.46 -29.93
N THR A 206 14.30 -30.21 -28.85
CA THR A 206 15.50 -30.93 -28.40
C THR A 206 15.91 -32.03 -29.33
N ASP A 207 14.98 -32.64 -30.08
CA ASP A 207 15.26 -33.75 -30.98
C ASP A 207 15.93 -33.31 -32.30
N SER A 208 15.61 -32.11 -32.78
CA SER A 208 16.09 -31.55 -34.03
C SER A 208 17.04 -30.36 -33.89
N THR A 209 17.27 -29.89 -32.69
CA THR A 209 18.06 -28.67 -32.39
C THR A 209 17.57 -27.44 -33.17
N THR A 210 16.28 -27.39 -33.48
CA THR A 210 15.64 -26.28 -34.17
C THR A 210 14.76 -25.51 -33.19
N VAL A 211 14.39 -24.29 -33.55
CA VAL A 211 13.41 -23.49 -32.77
C VAL A 211 12.06 -23.49 -33.45
N GLU A 212 11.03 -23.60 -32.65
CA GLU A 212 9.63 -23.46 -33.04
C GLU A 212 9.07 -22.14 -32.47
N ARG A 213 8.42 -21.38 -33.32
CA ARG A 213 7.75 -20.16 -32.92
C ARG A 213 6.39 -20.48 -32.25
N VAL A 214 6.24 -20.10 -30.98
CA VAL A 214 5.03 -20.34 -30.19
C VAL A 214 4.40 -19.02 -29.84
N PHE A 215 3.06 -18.94 -29.96
CA PHE A 215 2.26 -17.80 -29.53
C PHE A 215 1.50 -18.16 -28.24
N PRO A 216 2.12 -17.93 -27.06
CA PRO A 216 1.48 -18.33 -25.81
C PRO A 216 0.33 -17.39 -25.44
N LEU A 217 -0.64 -17.94 -24.73
CA LEU A 217 -1.72 -17.16 -24.13
C LEU A 217 -1.18 -16.54 -22.83
N VAL A 218 -0.93 -15.23 -22.86
CA VAL A 218 -0.48 -14.46 -21.70
C VAL A 218 -1.64 -14.21 -20.74
N ASP A 219 -1.39 -14.32 -19.43
CA ASP A 219 -2.35 -13.97 -18.39
C ASP A 219 -2.16 -12.52 -17.92
N PHE A 220 -0.97 -12.19 -17.41
CA PHE A 220 -0.56 -10.83 -17.04
C PHE A 220 0.97 -10.72 -16.99
N GLU A 221 1.46 -9.49 -16.89
CA GLU A 221 2.88 -9.14 -16.76
C GLU A 221 3.10 -8.34 -15.47
N VAL A 222 4.14 -8.69 -14.72
CA VAL A 222 4.59 -7.96 -13.53
C VAL A 222 6.11 -8.10 -13.35
N ASP A 223 6.80 -7.03 -12.96
CA ASP A 223 8.24 -6.99 -12.67
C ASP A 223 9.11 -7.64 -13.81
N ASN A 224 8.78 -7.38 -15.08
CA ASN A 224 9.42 -7.98 -16.25
C ASN A 224 9.29 -9.52 -16.36
N ILE A 225 8.30 -10.09 -15.68
CA ILE A 225 7.93 -11.50 -15.78
C ILE A 225 6.53 -11.59 -16.37
N VAL A 226 6.35 -12.48 -17.32
CA VAL A 226 5.10 -12.77 -17.99
C VAL A 226 4.55 -14.08 -17.47
N SER A 227 3.34 -14.06 -16.95
CA SER A 227 2.57 -15.25 -16.57
C SER A 227 1.87 -15.83 -17.78
N ILE A 228 2.07 -17.12 -18.02
CA ILE A 228 1.52 -17.85 -19.16
C ILE A 228 0.35 -18.69 -18.71
N LYS A 229 -0.78 -18.50 -19.39
CA LYS A 229 -1.99 -19.27 -19.17
C LYS A 229 -2.01 -20.58 -19.94
N ASP A 230 -1.51 -20.55 -21.18
CA ASP A 230 -1.50 -21.71 -22.09
C ASP A 230 -0.46 -21.56 -23.21
N GLY A 231 -0.11 -22.66 -23.88
CA GLY A 231 0.79 -22.70 -25.02
C GLY A 231 2.24 -23.05 -24.70
N ILE A 232 2.63 -23.08 -23.40
CA ILE A 232 3.96 -23.50 -22.96
C ILE A 232 3.80 -24.54 -21.84
N ASN A 233 4.57 -25.61 -21.91
CA ASN A 233 4.60 -26.64 -20.90
C ASN A 233 5.77 -26.48 -19.94
N GLU A 234 5.66 -27.14 -18.78
CA GLU A 234 6.79 -27.26 -17.87
C GLU A 234 7.93 -28.02 -18.54
N ASP A 235 9.17 -27.63 -18.24
CA ASP A 235 10.41 -28.11 -18.83
C ASP A 235 10.64 -27.74 -20.33
N ASP A 236 9.70 -27.06 -21.01
CA ASP A 236 9.99 -26.50 -22.34
C ASP A 236 11.24 -25.60 -22.28
N LEU A 237 12.12 -25.76 -23.25
CA LEU A 237 13.30 -24.92 -23.38
C LEU A 237 12.95 -23.65 -24.18
N ILE A 238 12.94 -22.52 -23.53
CA ILE A 238 12.61 -21.22 -24.12
C ILE A 238 13.90 -20.43 -24.35
N VAL A 239 14.05 -19.88 -25.54
CA VAL A 239 15.17 -18.99 -25.87
C VAL A 239 14.97 -17.64 -25.19
N THR A 240 15.96 -17.18 -24.42
CA THR A 240 15.92 -15.90 -23.71
C THR A 240 16.90 -14.88 -24.30
N GLU A 241 17.93 -15.31 -24.99
CA GLU A 241 18.93 -14.45 -25.64
C GLU A 241 18.97 -14.67 -27.13
N GLY A 242 19.26 -13.62 -27.90
CA GLY A 242 19.34 -13.69 -29.36
C GLY A 242 17.98 -13.82 -30.07
N VAL A 243 16.87 -13.71 -29.37
CA VAL A 243 15.49 -13.95 -29.86
C VAL A 243 15.13 -13.10 -31.10
N SER A 244 15.70 -11.89 -31.21
CA SER A 244 15.42 -10.97 -32.33
C SER A 244 15.86 -11.48 -33.70
N TRP A 245 16.86 -12.35 -33.72
CA TRP A 245 17.48 -12.89 -34.94
C TRP A 245 16.87 -14.22 -35.38
N LEU A 246 15.96 -14.81 -34.56
CA LEU A 246 15.40 -16.11 -34.81
C LEU A 246 14.22 -16.05 -35.79
N SER A 247 14.14 -17.08 -36.64
CA SER A 247 12.98 -17.42 -37.45
C SER A 247 12.54 -18.84 -37.12
N ASP A 248 11.30 -19.16 -37.46
CA ASP A 248 10.75 -20.50 -37.25
C ASP A 248 11.56 -21.56 -38.01
N GLY A 249 11.85 -22.69 -37.38
CA GLY A 249 12.59 -23.82 -37.98
C GLY A 249 14.10 -23.64 -38.05
N VAL A 250 14.68 -22.53 -37.60
CA VAL A 250 16.13 -22.30 -37.66
C VAL A 250 16.88 -23.20 -36.69
N PHE A 251 18.03 -23.75 -37.12
CA PHE A 251 18.91 -24.49 -36.22
C PHE A 251 19.62 -23.56 -35.23
N VAL A 252 19.69 -23.99 -33.99
CA VAL A 252 20.34 -23.27 -32.89
C VAL A 252 21.34 -24.16 -32.17
N ASN A 253 22.38 -23.53 -31.63
CA ASN A 253 23.28 -24.19 -30.70
C ASN A 253 23.00 -23.69 -29.30
N ILE A 254 22.67 -24.60 -28.37
CA ILE A 254 22.40 -24.25 -26.98
C ILE A 254 23.75 -23.98 -26.31
N VAL A 255 24.02 -22.73 -25.98
CA VAL A 255 25.29 -22.31 -25.35
C VAL A 255 25.21 -22.51 -23.83
N ASP A 256 24.06 -22.19 -23.23
CA ASP A 256 23.82 -22.30 -21.78
C ASP A 256 22.33 -22.61 -21.50
N THR A 257 22.08 -23.31 -20.43
CA THR A 257 20.71 -23.62 -19.98
C THR A 257 20.53 -23.19 -18.54
N GLN A 258 19.83 -22.11 -18.36
CA GLN A 258 19.44 -21.66 -17.03
C GLN A 258 18.16 -22.38 -16.58
N ASP A 259 18.11 -22.85 -15.34
CA ASP A 259 16.86 -23.25 -14.71
C ASP A 259 15.93 -22.03 -14.59
N GLY A 260 14.64 -22.28 -14.72
CA GLY A 260 13.62 -21.23 -14.75
C GLY A 260 13.72 -20.26 -13.56
N LEU A 261 13.11 -19.11 -13.73
CA LEU A 261 13.11 -18.06 -12.71
C LEU A 261 12.63 -18.60 -11.36
N ASP A 262 13.58 -18.86 -10.46
CA ASP A 262 13.30 -19.02 -9.05
C ASP A 262 13.13 -17.60 -8.44
N VAL A 263 12.11 -16.90 -8.95
CA VAL A 263 11.66 -15.69 -8.32
C VAL A 263 10.76 -16.17 -7.20
N GLY A 264 11.29 -16.21 -5.99
CA GLY A 264 10.50 -16.41 -4.80
C GLY A 264 9.27 -15.50 -4.85
N ASP A 265 8.22 -15.83 -4.11
CA ASP A 265 6.99 -15.04 -4.05
C ASP A 265 7.35 -13.55 -4.04
N ASN A 266 7.01 -12.83 -5.13
CA ASN A 266 7.36 -11.40 -5.27
C ASN A 266 6.57 -10.51 -4.30
N ILE A 267 5.72 -11.13 -3.45
CA ILE A 267 4.98 -10.46 -2.37
C ILE A 267 4.81 -11.40 -1.17
#